data_57aa8fbadcf98d60919ef2c7046135a5
#
_entry.id   57aa8fbadcf98d60919ef2c7046135a5
#
_cell.length_a   1.000
_cell.length_b   1.000
_cell.length_c   1.000
_cell.angle_alpha   90.00
_cell.angle_beta   90.00
_cell.angle_gamma   90.00
#
_symmetry.space_group_name_H-M   'P 1'
#
loop_
_entity.id
_entity.type
_entity.pdbx_description
1 polymer ?
#
loop_
_entity_poly.entity_id
_entity_poly.type
_entity_poly.pdbx_seq_one_letter_code
_entity_poly.pdbx_strand_id
1 'polypeptide(L)' 'MTLFIILAELALGKLSAGIGAGMAALAAGIGIGKIGASAMEAIARQPEANADIRSSMILASVFIEGVAFLAIILCIL' A
#
# COMPACT_ATOMS: atom_id res chain seq x y z
N MET A 1 12.30 0.53 37.61
CA MET A 1 10.99 1.03 37.09
C MET A 1 11.15 1.90 35.85
N THR A 2 12.05 2.91 35.92
CA THR A 2 12.24 3.80 34.75
C THR A 2 12.69 3.04 33.51
N LEU A 3 13.66 2.12 33.66
CA LEU A 3 14.11 1.31 32.53
C LEU A 3 12.99 0.46 31.97
N PHE A 4 12.16 -0.12 32.82
CA PHE A 4 11.01 -0.91 32.37
C PHE A 4 10.04 -0.06 31.57
N ILE A 5 9.75 1.15 32.01
CA ILE A 5 8.84 2.07 31.31
C ILE A 5 9.41 2.43 29.93
N ILE A 6 10.70 2.72 29.87
CA ILE A 6 11.35 3.05 28.57
C ILE A 6 11.26 1.88 27.61
N LEU A 7 11.54 0.66 28.10
CA LEU A 7 11.46 -0.54 27.27
C LEU A 7 10.04 -0.80 26.80
N ALA A 8 9.04 -0.56 27.66
CA ALA A 8 7.63 -0.72 27.29
C ALA A 8 7.22 0.28 26.21
N GLU A 9 7.66 1.53 26.33
CA GLU A 9 7.37 2.54 25.31
C GLU A 9 7.99 2.19 23.97
N LEU A 10 9.24 1.71 23.97
CA LEU A 10 9.90 1.29 22.73
C LEU A 10 9.18 0.11 22.08
N ALA A 11 8.74 -0.85 22.88
CA ALA A 11 8.02 -2.01 22.37
C ALA A 11 6.68 -1.62 21.77
N LEU A 12 5.94 -0.71 22.42
CA LEU A 12 4.67 -0.21 21.89
C LEU A 12 4.87 0.61 20.63
N GLY A 13 5.95 1.39 20.57
CA GLY A 13 6.28 2.14 19.37
C GLY A 13 6.54 1.24 18.17
N LYS A 14 7.30 0.16 18.38
CA LYS A 14 7.57 -0.81 17.32
C LYS A 14 6.30 -1.55 16.89
N LEU A 15 5.46 -1.91 17.86
CA LEU A 15 4.21 -2.58 17.56
C LEU A 15 3.29 -1.69 16.71
N SER A 16 3.13 -0.42 17.11
CA SER A 16 2.28 0.50 16.35
C SER A 16 2.84 0.78 14.97
N ALA A 17 4.17 0.91 14.82
CA ALA A 17 4.79 1.08 13.51
C ALA A 17 4.53 -0.13 12.61
N GLY A 18 4.65 -1.34 13.17
CA GLY A 18 4.39 -2.58 12.43
C GLY A 18 2.94 -2.70 11.99
N ILE A 19 2.00 -2.37 12.87
CA ILE A 19 0.58 -2.42 12.54
C ILE A 19 0.25 -1.38 11.48
N GLY A 20 0.73 -0.14 11.65
CA GLY A 20 0.48 0.92 10.66
C GLY A 20 1.07 0.60 9.31
N ALA A 21 2.32 0.15 9.27
CA ALA A 21 2.98 -0.23 8.02
C ALA A 21 2.27 -1.41 7.36
N GLY A 22 1.86 -2.40 8.15
CA GLY A 22 1.12 -3.56 7.66
C GLY A 22 -0.24 -3.16 7.07
N MET A 23 -0.95 -2.24 7.71
CA MET A 23 -2.22 -1.74 7.20
C MET A 23 -2.03 -0.97 5.89
N ALA A 24 -0.99 -0.16 5.78
CA ALA A 24 -0.68 0.56 4.55
C ALA A 24 -0.37 -0.42 3.41
N ALA A 25 0.42 -1.44 3.69
CA ALA A 25 0.76 -2.46 2.70
C ALA A 25 -0.47 -3.26 2.27
N LEU A 26 -1.31 -3.64 3.23
CA LEU A 26 -2.54 -4.38 2.95
C LEU A 26 -3.49 -3.55 2.10
N ALA A 27 -3.68 -2.28 2.46
CA ALA A 27 -4.55 -1.37 1.73
C ALA A 27 -4.06 -1.17 0.29
N ALA A 28 -2.74 -0.99 0.10
CA ALA A 28 -2.15 -0.86 -1.22
C ALA A 28 -2.34 -2.13 -2.05
N GLY A 29 -2.12 -3.29 -1.44
CA GLY A 29 -2.31 -4.58 -2.09
C GLY A 29 -3.74 -4.78 -2.57
N ILE A 30 -4.72 -4.47 -1.72
CA ILE A 30 -6.14 -4.59 -2.07
C ILE A 30 -6.49 -3.59 -3.18
N GLY A 31 -6.05 -2.34 -3.05
CA GLY A 31 -6.35 -1.30 -4.04
C GLY A 31 -5.75 -1.61 -5.40
N ILE A 32 -4.48 -1.98 -5.44
CA ILE A 32 -3.80 -2.33 -6.69
C ILE A 32 -4.39 -3.60 -7.28
N GLY A 33 -4.74 -4.58 -6.42
CA GLY A 33 -5.41 -5.81 -6.87
C GLY A 33 -6.73 -5.55 -7.57
N LYS A 34 -7.54 -4.64 -7.03
CA LYS A 34 -8.82 -4.25 -7.66
C LYS A 34 -8.59 -3.54 -8.98
N ILE A 35 -7.61 -2.66 -9.04
CA ILE A 35 -7.25 -1.97 -10.29
C ILE A 35 -6.82 -2.99 -11.34
N GLY A 36 -5.96 -3.93 -10.96
CA GLY A 36 -5.47 -4.95 -11.87
C GLY A 36 -6.58 -5.85 -12.39
N ALA A 37 -7.45 -6.32 -11.51
CA ALA A 37 -8.57 -7.17 -11.90
C ALA A 37 -9.51 -6.44 -12.86
N SER A 38 -9.86 -5.20 -12.55
CA SER A 38 -10.72 -4.39 -13.40
C SER A 38 -10.08 -4.11 -14.77
N ALA A 39 -8.78 -3.85 -14.78
CA ALA A 39 -8.04 -3.61 -16.02
C ALA A 39 -8.02 -4.86 -16.90
N MET A 40 -7.82 -6.02 -16.32
CA MET A 40 -7.82 -7.27 -17.10
C MET A 40 -9.19 -7.55 -17.70
N GLU A 41 -10.27 -7.32 -16.95
CA GLU A 41 -11.62 -7.46 -17.47
C GLU A 41 -11.88 -6.48 -18.60
N ALA A 42 -11.45 -5.23 -18.46
CA ALA A 42 -11.63 -4.22 -19.49
C ALA A 42 -10.88 -4.57 -20.77
N ILE A 43 -9.65 -5.08 -20.65
CA ILE A 43 -8.86 -5.53 -21.81
C ILE A 43 -9.55 -6.71 -22.50
N ALA A 44 -10.13 -7.61 -21.73
CA ALA A 44 -10.84 -8.75 -22.28
C ALA A 44 -12.04 -8.32 -23.10
N ARG A 45 -12.73 -7.24 -22.68
CA ARG A 45 -13.89 -6.70 -23.41
C ARG A 45 -13.49 -5.82 -24.58
N GLN A 46 -12.38 -5.12 -24.46
CA GLN A 46 -11.90 -4.17 -25.47
C GLN A 46 -10.41 -4.38 -25.72
N PRO A 47 -10.04 -5.47 -26.41
CA PRO A 47 -8.64 -5.77 -26.67
C PRO A 47 -7.89 -4.66 -27.42
N GLU A 48 -8.60 -3.90 -28.24
CA GLU A 48 -8.03 -2.78 -28.99
C GLU A 48 -7.60 -1.63 -28.10
N ALA A 49 -8.13 -1.53 -26.87
CA ALA A 49 -7.78 -0.50 -25.92
C ALA A 49 -6.68 -0.95 -24.92
N ASN A 50 -6.03 -2.07 -25.18
CA ASN A 50 -5.04 -2.68 -24.30
C ASN A 50 -3.97 -1.68 -23.84
N ALA A 51 -3.39 -0.93 -24.76
CA ALA A 51 -2.31 0.01 -24.42
C ALA A 51 -2.79 1.12 -23.49
N ASP A 52 -3.97 1.68 -23.75
CA ASP A 52 -4.52 2.76 -22.93
C ASP A 52 -4.91 2.27 -21.53
N ILE A 53 -5.55 1.11 -21.46
CA ILE A 53 -5.96 0.52 -20.19
C ILE A 53 -4.74 0.18 -19.35
N ARG A 54 -3.73 -0.40 -19.96
CA ARG A 54 -2.48 -0.77 -19.26
C ARG A 54 -1.77 0.46 -18.71
N SER A 55 -1.68 1.53 -19.51
CA SER A 55 -1.06 2.77 -19.08
C SER A 55 -1.80 3.40 -17.89
N SER A 56 -3.12 3.43 -17.95
CA SER A 56 -3.95 3.96 -16.86
C SER A 56 -3.81 3.12 -15.60
N MET A 57 -3.77 1.80 -15.74
CA MET A 57 -3.58 0.86 -14.65
C MET A 57 -2.26 1.11 -13.93
N ILE A 58 -1.18 1.22 -14.69
CA ILE A 58 0.16 1.45 -14.14
C ILE A 58 0.20 2.79 -13.40
N LEU A 59 -0.34 3.84 -13.99
CA LEU A 59 -0.34 5.17 -13.38
C LEU A 59 -1.12 5.17 -12.06
N ALA A 60 -2.31 4.59 -12.03
CA ALA A 60 -3.11 4.50 -10.83
C ALA A 60 -2.40 3.68 -9.74
N SER A 61 -1.78 2.57 -10.11
CA SER A 61 -1.04 1.72 -9.19
C SER A 61 0.17 2.43 -8.58
N VAL A 62 0.88 3.23 -9.38
CA VAL A 62 2.04 4.00 -8.92
C VAL A 62 1.62 5.03 -7.87
N PHE A 63 0.49 5.70 -8.04
CA PHE A 63 -0.02 6.64 -7.05
C PHE A 63 -0.32 5.94 -5.72
N ILE A 64 -0.94 4.77 -5.76
CA ILE A 64 -1.23 4.01 -4.55
C ILE A 64 0.07 3.57 -3.86
N GLU A 65 1.02 3.08 -4.63
CA GLU A 65 2.32 2.68 -4.09
C GLU A 65 3.05 3.86 -3.46
N GLY A 66 3.01 5.03 -4.09
CA GLY A 66 3.64 6.23 -3.56
C GLY A 66 3.06 6.65 -2.22
N VAL A 67 1.73 6.64 -2.09
CA VAL A 67 1.06 6.97 -0.84
C VAL A 67 1.39 5.94 0.24
N ALA A 68 1.35 4.65 -0.11
CA ALA A 68 1.67 3.58 0.84
C ALA A 68 3.12 3.64 1.30
N PHE A 69 4.04 3.91 0.38
CA PHE A 69 5.46 4.06 0.70
C PHE A 69 5.68 5.21 1.69
N LEU A 70 5.05 6.35 1.44
CA LEU A 70 5.13 7.49 2.35
C LEU A 70 4.53 7.16 3.71
N ALA A 71 3.41 6.46 3.74
CA ALA A 71 2.76 6.06 4.98
C ALA A 71 3.66 5.12 5.80
N ILE A 72 4.32 4.18 5.14
CA ILE A 72 5.25 3.26 5.80
C ILE A 72 6.45 4.01 6.38
N ILE A 73 7.00 4.95 5.64
CA ILE A 73 8.11 5.79 6.13
C ILE A 73 7.69 6.54 7.39
N LEU A 74 6.50 7.15 7.38
CA LEU A 74 5.99 7.87 8.55
C LEU A 74 5.78 6.97 9.76
N CYS A 75 5.39 5.72 9.54
CA CYS A 75 5.23 4.76 10.63
C CYS A 75 6.56 4.36 11.27
N ILE A 76 7.63 4.33 10.48
CA ILE A 76 8.95 3.96 10.96
C ILE A 76 9.60 5.13 11.73
N LEU A 77 9.38 6.35 11.30
CA LEU A 77 9.90 7.53 11.99
C LEU A 77 9.23 7.72 13.34
#